data_4d35fb3d73e1ce8695e5d98dcac232c4
#
_entry.id   4d35fb3d73e1ce8695e5d98dcac232c4
#
_cell.length_a   1.000
_cell.length_b   1.000
_cell.length_c   1.000
_cell.angle_alpha   90.00
_cell.angle_beta   90.00
_cell.angle_gamma   90.00
#
_symmetry.space_group_name_H-M   'P 1'
#
loop_
_entity.id
_entity.type
_entity.pdbx_description
1 polymer ?
#
loop_
_entity_poly.entity_id
_entity_poly.type
_entity_poly.pdbx_seq_one_letter_code
_entity_poly.pdbx_strand_id
1 'polypeptide(L)'
;MHRNILTLLVIAVSCVLGVENISAQKRELSEAKSLLKQNKSLDKAESLMHTVLSDPEQKNIINNYVLLADIVKKQYENTNEKLYLKQLSDTTTLFSSLQKMFSAFVQLDSIDALPDSKGRTKLKYRRKNAEYLNLLRPNLFRGCQFYFYHKKYNDAFSCIDTYLQSFNYPLFQQYDYLSTDTLRTEAAYLAVLSASHQKDYAGIEKYEHIALENKATQATLLSLLYDIYTEKGDTAKAVAYLKQGFEMHSDY
;
A
#
# COMPACT_ATOMS: atom_id res chain seq x y z
N MET A 1 -49.01 -24.31 -15.04
CA MET A 1 -47.94 -25.34 -15.12
C MET A 1 -46.59 -24.78 -15.62
N HIS A 2 -46.50 -23.99 -16.65
CA HIS A 2 -45.26 -23.43 -17.19
C HIS A 2 -44.49 -22.48 -16.25
N ARG A 3 -45.18 -21.75 -15.36
CA ARG A 3 -44.52 -20.78 -14.43
C ARG A 3 -43.70 -21.47 -13.33
N ASN A 4 -44.10 -22.66 -12.88
CA ASN A 4 -43.37 -23.42 -11.87
C ASN A 4 -42.17 -24.17 -12.44
N ILE A 5 -42.19 -24.53 -13.73
CA ILE A 5 -41.06 -25.17 -14.42
C ILE A 5 -39.93 -24.18 -14.65
N LEU A 6 -40.27 -22.93 -15.03
CA LEU A 6 -39.26 -21.86 -15.22
C LEU A 6 -38.54 -21.51 -13.92
N THR A 7 -39.28 -21.46 -12.79
CA THR A 7 -38.70 -21.19 -11.46
C THR A 7 -37.79 -22.32 -10.99
N LEU A 8 -38.15 -23.59 -11.22
CA LEU A 8 -37.31 -24.74 -10.94
C LEU A 8 -36.04 -24.80 -11.80
N LEU A 9 -36.13 -24.40 -13.08
CA LEU A 9 -34.98 -24.36 -13.98
C LEU A 9 -33.98 -23.25 -13.56
N VAL A 10 -34.46 -22.07 -13.14
CA VAL A 10 -33.60 -20.97 -12.65
C VAL A 10 -32.88 -21.38 -11.35
N ILE A 11 -33.58 -22.06 -10.45
CA ILE A 11 -32.98 -22.56 -9.18
C ILE A 11 -31.91 -23.64 -9.49
N ALA A 12 -32.19 -24.57 -10.42
CA ALA A 12 -31.25 -25.61 -10.80
C ALA A 12 -29.98 -25.04 -11.44
N VAL A 13 -30.10 -24.06 -12.34
CA VAL A 13 -28.96 -23.39 -12.97
C VAL A 13 -28.13 -22.61 -11.94
N SER A 14 -28.78 -21.92 -10.99
CA SER A 14 -28.09 -21.21 -9.92
C SER A 14 -27.30 -22.16 -8.99
N CYS A 15 -27.83 -23.34 -8.70
CA CYS A 15 -27.14 -24.35 -7.88
C CYS A 15 -25.92 -24.95 -8.60
N VAL A 16 -26.00 -25.20 -9.91
CA VAL A 16 -24.88 -25.74 -10.68
C VAL A 16 -23.74 -24.73 -10.77
N LEU A 17 -24.02 -23.46 -11.05
CA LEU A 17 -23.02 -22.39 -11.11
C LEU A 17 -22.35 -22.15 -9.74
N GLY A 18 -23.09 -22.30 -8.64
CA GLY A 18 -22.53 -22.18 -7.29
C GLY A 18 -21.56 -23.31 -6.94
N VAL A 19 -21.85 -24.55 -7.34
CA VAL A 19 -21.01 -25.72 -7.05
C VAL A 19 -19.69 -25.68 -7.87
N GLU A 20 -19.74 -25.22 -9.10
CA GLU A 20 -18.54 -25.06 -9.93
C GLU A 20 -17.60 -23.99 -9.38
N ASN A 21 -18.12 -22.86 -8.90
CA ASN A 21 -17.33 -21.80 -8.28
C ASN A 21 -16.62 -22.26 -7.01
N ILE A 22 -17.31 -22.97 -6.11
CA ILE A 22 -16.72 -23.49 -4.87
C ILE A 22 -15.61 -24.51 -5.16
N SER A 23 -15.78 -25.33 -6.19
CA SER A 23 -14.74 -26.31 -6.60
C SER A 23 -13.52 -25.61 -7.19
N ALA A 24 -13.70 -24.59 -8.03
CA ALA A 24 -12.64 -23.80 -8.61
C ALA A 24 -11.79 -23.09 -7.52
N GLN A 25 -12.44 -22.43 -6.57
CA GLN A 25 -11.78 -21.74 -5.46
C GLN A 25 -10.94 -22.67 -4.57
N LYS A 26 -11.47 -23.85 -4.23
CA LYS A 26 -10.70 -24.85 -3.47
C LYS A 26 -9.46 -25.30 -4.21
N ARG A 27 -9.54 -25.42 -5.54
CA ARG A 27 -8.41 -25.75 -6.40
C ARG A 27 -7.38 -24.63 -6.40
N GLU A 28 -7.81 -23.38 -6.57
CA GLU A 28 -6.94 -22.19 -6.56
C GLU A 28 -6.21 -22.06 -5.23
N LEU A 29 -6.90 -22.18 -4.09
CA LEU A 29 -6.30 -22.17 -2.75
C LEU A 29 -5.28 -23.30 -2.57
N SER A 30 -5.60 -24.50 -3.02
CA SER A 30 -4.71 -25.65 -2.94
C SER A 30 -3.46 -25.44 -3.78
N GLU A 31 -3.62 -24.91 -5.00
CA GLU A 31 -2.52 -24.61 -5.90
C GLU A 31 -1.61 -23.49 -5.33
N ALA A 32 -2.18 -22.38 -4.83
CA ALA A 32 -1.43 -21.31 -4.20
C ALA A 32 -0.59 -21.80 -3.00
N LYS A 33 -1.17 -22.64 -2.14
CA LYS A 33 -0.46 -23.27 -1.01
C LYS A 33 0.68 -24.16 -1.47
N SER A 34 0.46 -24.93 -2.54
CA SER A 34 1.47 -25.82 -3.12
C SER A 34 2.65 -25.02 -3.70
N LEU A 35 2.37 -23.94 -4.44
CA LEU A 35 3.38 -23.06 -5.02
C LEU A 35 4.22 -22.37 -3.94
N LEU A 36 3.58 -21.87 -2.87
CA LEU A 36 4.29 -21.31 -1.72
C LEU A 36 5.21 -22.33 -1.05
N LYS A 37 4.69 -23.54 -0.79
CA LYS A 37 5.48 -24.63 -0.17
C LYS A 37 6.71 -25.03 -1.02
N GLN A 38 6.58 -25.01 -2.33
CA GLN A 38 7.66 -25.31 -3.26
C GLN A 38 8.61 -24.12 -3.50
N ASN A 39 8.25 -22.94 -3.01
CA ASN A 39 8.94 -21.68 -3.30
C ASN A 39 9.11 -21.43 -4.81
N LYS A 40 8.07 -21.71 -5.60
CA LYS A 40 8.07 -21.60 -7.07
C LYS A 40 6.87 -20.80 -7.55
N SER A 41 7.06 -20.04 -8.63
CA SER A 41 5.98 -19.29 -9.30
C SER A 41 5.11 -18.50 -8.31
N LEU A 42 5.75 -17.76 -7.38
CA LEU A 42 5.04 -17.02 -6.33
C LEU A 42 4.14 -15.93 -6.89
N ASP A 43 4.47 -15.37 -8.08
CA ASP A 43 3.59 -14.41 -8.77
C ASP A 43 2.26 -15.06 -9.19
N LYS A 44 2.32 -16.32 -9.64
CA LYS A 44 1.11 -17.11 -9.93
C LYS A 44 0.32 -17.37 -8.64
N ALA A 45 1.01 -17.73 -7.55
CA ALA A 45 0.35 -17.93 -6.26
C ALA A 45 -0.36 -16.66 -5.77
N GLU A 46 0.28 -15.49 -5.91
CA GLU A 46 -0.32 -14.19 -5.59
C GLU A 46 -1.57 -13.93 -6.45
N SER A 47 -1.48 -14.13 -7.76
CA SER A 47 -2.61 -13.95 -8.68
C SER A 47 -3.81 -14.85 -8.33
N LEU A 48 -3.55 -16.12 -8.00
CA LEU A 48 -4.60 -17.04 -7.53
C LEU A 48 -5.26 -16.54 -6.25
N MET A 49 -4.48 -16.00 -5.31
CA MET A 49 -5.04 -15.43 -4.08
C MET A 49 -5.90 -14.19 -4.34
N HIS A 50 -5.52 -13.32 -5.28
CA HIS A 50 -6.36 -12.19 -5.66
C HIS A 50 -7.68 -12.64 -6.27
N THR A 51 -7.67 -13.69 -7.10
CA THR A 51 -8.90 -14.31 -7.63
C THR A 51 -9.78 -14.84 -6.49
N VAL A 52 -9.20 -15.59 -5.55
CA VAL A 52 -9.93 -16.10 -4.39
C VAL A 52 -10.53 -14.96 -3.55
N LEU A 53 -9.77 -13.91 -3.27
CA LEU A 53 -10.20 -12.78 -2.44
C LEU A 53 -11.20 -11.85 -3.13
N SER A 54 -11.35 -11.93 -4.46
CA SER A 54 -12.40 -11.22 -5.20
C SER A 54 -13.80 -11.79 -4.97
N ASP A 55 -13.89 -13.02 -4.48
CA ASP A 55 -15.17 -13.66 -4.15
C ASP A 55 -15.71 -13.13 -2.81
N PRO A 56 -16.98 -12.65 -2.78
CA PRO A 56 -17.62 -12.18 -1.56
C PRO A 56 -17.66 -13.19 -0.42
N GLU A 57 -17.71 -14.50 -0.70
CA GLU A 57 -17.71 -15.55 0.32
C GLU A 57 -16.33 -15.79 0.94
N GLN A 58 -15.27 -15.45 0.22
CA GLN A 58 -13.88 -15.66 0.64
C GLN A 58 -13.21 -14.43 1.28
N LYS A 59 -13.76 -13.23 1.02
CA LYS A 59 -13.16 -11.94 1.41
C LYS A 59 -13.04 -11.71 2.92
N ASN A 60 -13.74 -12.47 3.76
CA ASN A 60 -13.68 -12.34 5.23
C ASN A 60 -12.99 -13.54 5.90
N ILE A 61 -12.40 -14.45 5.11
CA ILE A 61 -11.71 -15.63 5.63
C ILE A 61 -10.26 -15.27 5.94
N ILE A 62 -9.93 -15.09 7.21
CA ILE A 62 -8.60 -14.64 7.66
C ILE A 62 -7.45 -15.51 7.12
N ASN A 63 -7.64 -16.82 7.00
CA ASN A 63 -6.61 -17.72 6.49
C ASN A 63 -6.21 -17.43 5.04
N ASN A 64 -7.10 -16.84 4.24
CA ASN A 64 -6.78 -16.43 2.86
C ASN A 64 -5.83 -15.23 2.86
N TYR A 65 -6.02 -14.28 3.77
CA TYR A 65 -5.11 -13.14 3.93
C TYR A 65 -3.77 -13.54 4.55
N VAL A 66 -3.76 -14.51 5.46
CA VAL A 66 -2.52 -15.09 5.97
C VAL A 66 -1.72 -15.72 4.83
N LEU A 67 -2.38 -16.50 3.96
CA LEU A 67 -1.72 -17.13 2.82
C LEU A 67 -1.19 -16.08 1.83
N LEU A 68 -1.96 -15.04 1.50
CA LEU A 68 -1.49 -13.95 0.64
C LEU A 68 -0.28 -13.24 1.27
N ALA A 69 -0.35 -12.89 2.56
CA ALA A 69 0.74 -12.25 3.28
C ALA A 69 2.03 -13.10 3.28
N ASP A 70 1.91 -14.41 3.48
CA ASP A 70 3.05 -15.34 3.44
C ASP A 70 3.66 -15.44 2.02
N ILE A 71 2.82 -15.43 0.97
CA ILE A 71 3.29 -15.44 -0.43
C ILE A 71 4.09 -14.18 -0.76
N VAL A 72 3.54 -13.00 -0.51
CA VAL A 72 4.23 -11.74 -0.85
C VAL A 72 5.46 -11.49 0.04
N LYS A 73 5.42 -11.94 1.30
CA LYS A 73 6.59 -11.96 2.16
C LYS A 73 7.70 -12.82 1.57
N LYS A 74 7.36 -14.01 1.09
CA LYS A 74 8.33 -14.92 0.48
C LYS A 74 8.92 -14.37 -0.83
N GLN A 75 8.11 -13.65 -1.63
CA GLN A 75 8.61 -12.93 -2.81
C GLN A 75 9.66 -11.89 -2.43
N TYR A 76 9.35 -11.06 -1.42
CA TYR A 76 10.29 -10.05 -0.91
C TYR A 76 11.58 -10.68 -0.39
N GLU A 77 11.49 -11.71 0.45
CA GLU A 77 12.64 -12.41 1.02
C GLU A 77 13.54 -13.00 -0.08
N ASN A 78 12.94 -13.68 -1.09
CA ASN A 78 13.69 -14.25 -2.22
C ASN A 78 14.39 -13.16 -3.06
N THR A 79 13.71 -12.03 -3.27
CA THR A 79 14.29 -10.91 -4.05
C THR A 79 15.44 -10.27 -3.27
N ASN A 80 15.27 -10.04 -1.98
CA ASN A 80 16.29 -9.48 -1.10
C ASN A 80 17.54 -10.39 -1.02
N GLU A 81 17.33 -11.70 -0.90
CA GLU A 81 18.41 -12.69 -0.90
C GLU A 81 19.19 -12.67 -2.22
N LYS A 82 18.50 -12.65 -3.37
CA LYS A 82 19.15 -12.59 -4.69
C LYS A 82 19.95 -11.30 -4.88
N LEU A 83 19.45 -10.17 -4.41
CA LEU A 83 20.19 -8.90 -4.44
C LEU A 83 21.43 -8.95 -3.54
N TYR A 84 21.29 -9.47 -2.33
CA TYR A 84 22.42 -9.66 -1.40
C TYR A 84 23.52 -10.54 -2.01
N LEU A 85 23.14 -11.61 -2.68
CA LEU A 85 24.04 -12.54 -3.36
C LEU A 85 24.53 -12.02 -4.73
N LYS A 86 24.15 -10.81 -5.13
CA LYS A 86 24.48 -10.21 -6.43
C LYS A 86 24.00 -11.06 -7.64
N GLN A 87 22.95 -11.85 -7.45
CA GLN A 87 22.31 -12.66 -8.50
C GLN A 87 21.23 -11.87 -9.26
N LEU A 88 20.83 -10.72 -8.75
CA LEU A 88 19.89 -9.80 -9.37
C LEU A 88 20.49 -8.40 -9.35
N SER A 89 20.38 -7.67 -10.46
CA SER A 89 20.87 -6.29 -10.58
C SER A 89 19.77 -5.25 -10.46
N ASP A 90 18.50 -5.65 -10.64
CA ASP A 90 17.35 -4.74 -10.61
C ASP A 90 16.73 -4.67 -9.20
N THR A 91 16.91 -3.51 -8.56
CA THR A 91 16.31 -3.20 -7.24
C THR A 91 14.83 -2.79 -7.34
N THR A 92 14.29 -2.57 -8.54
CA THR A 92 12.88 -2.21 -8.74
C THR A 92 11.97 -3.29 -8.16
N THR A 93 12.28 -4.56 -8.44
CA THR A 93 11.51 -5.72 -7.95
C THR A 93 11.50 -5.80 -6.41
N LEU A 94 12.60 -5.39 -5.75
CA LEU A 94 12.66 -5.37 -4.29
C LEU A 94 11.64 -4.39 -3.71
N PHE A 95 11.64 -3.15 -4.20
CA PHE A 95 10.77 -2.12 -3.65
C PHE A 95 9.30 -2.34 -4.00
N SER A 96 9.00 -2.87 -5.20
CA SER A 96 7.64 -3.24 -5.55
C SER A 96 7.10 -4.40 -4.70
N SER A 97 7.92 -5.42 -4.44
CA SER A 97 7.52 -6.53 -3.54
C SER A 97 7.37 -6.07 -2.09
N LEU A 98 8.17 -5.09 -1.64
CA LEU A 98 8.02 -4.47 -0.32
C LEU A 98 6.65 -3.77 -0.19
N GLN A 99 6.25 -2.98 -1.18
CA GLN A 99 4.94 -2.30 -1.18
C GLN A 99 3.78 -3.30 -1.15
N LYS A 100 3.83 -4.35 -1.99
CA LYS A 100 2.84 -5.43 -2.00
C LYS A 100 2.73 -6.08 -0.61
N MET A 101 3.87 -6.32 0.03
CA MET A 101 3.91 -6.91 1.37
C MET A 101 3.25 -5.99 2.40
N PHE A 102 3.56 -4.68 2.41
CA PHE A 102 2.88 -3.73 3.30
C PHE A 102 1.37 -3.75 3.09
N SER A 103 0.90 -3.69 1.84
CA SER A 103 -0.52 -3.74 1.49
C SER A 103 -1.18 -5.02 2.02
N ALA A 104 -0.59 -6.19 1.78
CA ALA A 104 -1.17 -7.47 2.19
C ALA A 104 -1.25 -7.61 3.72
N PHE A 105 -0.23 -7.12 4.45
CA PHE A 105 -0.22 -7.19 5.92
C PHE A 105 -1.20 -6.19 6.55
N VAL A 106 -1.41 -5.02 5.95
CA VAL A 106 -2.45 -4.06 6.38
C VAL A 106 -3.84 -4.64 6.15
N GLN A 107 -4.07 -5.30 5.02
CA GLN A 107 -5.33 -6.01 4.75
C GLN A 107 -5.54 -7.14 5.76
N LEU A 108 -4.52 -7.96 6.02
CA LEU A 108 -4.61 -9.02 7.04
C LEU A 108 -4.96 -8.44 8.42
N ASP A 109 -4.34 -7.33 8.82
CA ASP A 109 -4.63 -6.67 10.09
C ASP A 109 -6.08 -6.19 10.19
N SER A 110 -6.62 -5.65 9.09
CA SER A 110 -8.01 -5.20 9.02
C SER A 110 -9.00 -6.36 9.20
N ILE A 111 -8.70 -7.53 8.63
CA ILE A 111 -9.54 -8.73 8.79
C ILE A 111 -9.35 -9.36 10.18
N ASP A 112 -8.13 -9.37 10.72
CA ASP A 112 -7.83 -9.85 12.08
C ASP A 112 -8.54 -9.00 13.16
N ALA A 113 -8.85 -7.75 12.84
CA ALA A 113 -9.58 -6.82 13.70
C ALA A 113 -11.11 -7.02 13.67
N LEU A 114 -11.65 -7.83 12.77
CA LEU A 114 -13.09 -8.09 12.73
C LEU A 114 -13.52 -8.92 13.96
N PRO A 115 -14.67 -8.59 14.56
CA PRO A 115 -15.17 -9.36 15.70
C PRO A 115 -15.58 -10.78 15.30
N ASP A 116 -15.37 -11.73 16.21
CA ASP A 116 -15.87 -13.09 16.07
C ASP A 116 -17.42 -13.14 16.23
N SER A 117 -18.01 -14.31 16.06
CA SER A 117 -19.47 -14.52 16.23
C SER A 117 -20.01 -14.16 17.63
N LYS A 118 -19.11 -13.92 18.61
CA LYS A 118 -19.44 -13.50 19.98
C LYS A 118 -19.10 -12.03 20.22
N GLY A 119 -18.79 -11.25 19.17
CA GLY A 119 -18.45 -9.84 19.26
C GLY A 119 -17.06 -9.54 19.84
N ARG A 120 -16.15 -10.52 19.92
CA ARG A 120 -14.82 -10.36 20.50
C ARG A 120 -13.77 -10.20 19.40
N THR A 121 -12.92 -9.21 19.53
CA THR A 121 -11.75 -9.00 18.66
C THR A 121 -10.51 -9.66 19.25
N LYS A 122 -9.82 -10.48 18.47
CA LYS A 122 -8.56 -11.12 18.84
C LYS A 122 -7.50 -10.78 17.80
N LEU A 123 -6.66 -9.81 18.08
CA LEU A 123 -5.58 -9.38 17.21
C LEU A 123 -4.41 -10.39 17.23
N LYS A 124 -4.61 -11.52 16.57
CA LYS A 124 -3.67 -12.65 16.60
C LYS A 124 -2.36 -12.37 15.88
N TYR A 125 -2.42 -11.59 14.80
CA TYR A 125 -1.28 -11.41 13.90
C TYR A 125 -0.64 -10.02 14.03
N ARG A 126 -1.35 -9.02 14.54
CA ARG A 126 -0.94 -7.60 14.58
C ARG A 126 0.47 -7.39 15.11
N ARG A 127 0.75 -7.83 16.33
CA ARG A 127 2.02 -7.56 16.99
C ARG A 127 3.22 -8.07 16.17
N LYS A 128 3.19 -9.34 15.79
CA LYS A 128 4.30 -9.97 15.03
C LYS A 128 4.50 -9.33 13.66
N ASN A 129 3.39 -9.01 12.98
CA ASN A 129 3.43 -8.38 11.66
C ASN A 129 3.94 -6.95 11.75
N ALA A 130 3.50 -6.19 12.75
CA ALA A 130 3.98 -4.84 13.00
C ALA A 130 5.49 -4.80 13.29
N GLU A 131 5.98 -5.70 14.16
CA GLU A 131 7.41 -5.82 14.48
C GLU A 131 8.25 -6.11 13.22
N TYR A 132 7.79 -7.04 12.38
CA TYR A 132 8.48 -7.38 11.14
C TYR A 132 8.50 -6.21 10.14
N LEU A 133 7.35 -5.59 9.88
CA LEU A 133 7.25 -4.49 8.94
C LEU A 133 7.93 -3.21 9.43
N ASN A 134 7.95 -2.96 10.74
CA ASN A 134 8.66 -1.81 11.31
C ASN A 134 10.15 -1.82 10.97
N LEU A 135 10.80 -3.00 10.99
CA LEU A 135 12.20 -3.15 10.59
C LEU A 135 12.42 -2.81 9.11
N LEU A 136 11.41 -3.03 8.27
CA LEU A 136 11.48 -2.84 6.82
C LEU A 136 10.96 -1.48 6.36
N ARG A 137 10.20 -0.78 7.20
CA ARG A 137 9.57 0.50 6.87
C ARG A 137 10.57 1.56 6.33
N PRO A 138 11.80 1.71 6.86
CA PRO A 138 12.79 2.64 6.30
C PRO A 138 13.15 2.33 4.83
N ASN A 139 12.97 1.11 4.37
CA ASN A 139 13.24 0.75 2.98
C ASN A 139 12.19 1.32 2.00
N LEU A 140 10.98 1.67 2.46
CA LEU A 140 10.02 2.42 1.63
C LEU A 140 10.54 3.82 1.31
N PHE A 141 11.13 4.50 2.28
CA PHE A 141 11.77 5.80 2.07
C PHE A 141 12.94 5.68 1.08
N ARG A 142 13.81 4.68 1.27
CA ARG A 142 14.91 4.39 0.32
C ARG A 142 14.39 4.04 -1.08
N GLY A 143 13.27 3.32 -1.17
CA GLY A 143 12.60 3.02 -2.45
C GLY A 143 12.13 4.28 -3.16
N CYS A 144 11.55 5.24 -2.43
CA CYS A 144 11.19 6.54 -2.97
C CYS A 144 12.42 7.25 -3.56
N GLN A 145 13.52 7.36 -2.79
CA GLN A 145 14.76 8.00 -3.26
C GLN A 145 15.31 7.31 -4.51
N PHE A 146 15.34 5.98 -4.52
CA PHE A 146 15.78 5.19 -5.67
C PHE A 146 14.94 5.48 -6.91
N TYR A 147 13.62 5.40 -6.82
CA TYR A 147 12.72 5.64 -7.94
C TYR A 147 12.76 7.10 -8.41
N PHE A 148 12.85 8.06 -7.49
CA PHE A 148 12.97 9.48 -7.79
C PHE A 148 14.24 9.77 -8.60
N TYR A 149 15.37 9.23 -8.16
CA TYR A 149 16.64 9.34 -8.88
C TYR A 149 16.56 8.79 -10.32
N HIS A 150 15.80 7.69 -10.51
CA HIS A 150 15.57 7.09 -11.82
C HIS A 150 14.40 7.72 -12.59
N LYS A 151 13.86 8.85 -12.13
CA LYS A 151 12.72 9.57 -12.74
C LYS A 151 11.43 8.73 -12.85
N LYS A 152 11.30 7.70 -12.02
CA LYS A 152 10.10 6.87 -11.91
C LYS A 152 9.18 7.45 -10.83
N TYR A 153 8.63 8.63 -11.11
CA TYR A 153 7.93 9.44 -10.10
C TYR A 153 6.66 8.79 -9.55
N ASN A 154 5.94 8.00 -10.36
CA ASN A 154 4.78 7.21 -9.89
C ASN A 154 5.19 6.21 -8.81
N ASP A 155 6.26 5.46 -9.06
CA ASP A 155 6.76 4.45 -8.12
C ASP A 155 7.36 5.13 -6.88
N ALA A 156 8.04 6.27 -7.06
CA ALA A 156 8.56 7.07 -5.95
C ALA A 156 7.42 7.55 -5.04
N PHE A 157 6.35 8.14 -5.62
CA PHE A 157 5.19 8.57 -4.87
C PHE A 157 4.52 7.39 -4.14
N SER A 158 4.32 6.26 -4.83
CA SER A 158 3.70 5.07 -4.23
C SER A 158 4.49 4.54 -3.01
N CYS A 159 5.83 4.50 -3.09
CA CYS A 159 6.67 4.10 -1.96
C CYS A 159 6.52 5.05 -0.78
N ILE A 160 6.60 6.36 -1.02
CA ILE A 160 6.57 7.34 0.05
C ILE A 160 5.17 7.54 0.61
N ASP A 161 4.14 7.38 -0.20
CA ASP A 161 2.74 7.35 0.24
C ASP A 161 2.51 6.19 1.22
N THR A 162 2.99 4.99 0.88
CA THR A 162 2.93 3.81 1.77
C THR A 162 3.67 4.07 3.09
N TYR A 163 4.84 4.70 3.03
CA TYR A 163 5.61 5.11 4.22
C TYR A 163 4.81 6.06 5.10
N LEU A 164 4.25 7.14 4.53
CA LEU A 164 3.49 8.15 5.26
C LEU A 164 2.14 7.59 5.75
N GLN A 165 1.43 6.79 4.95
CA GLN A 165 0.18 6.16 5.39
C GLN A 165 0.36 5.21 6.57
N SER A 166 1.57 4.64 6.76
CA SER A 166 1.85 3.77 7.90
C SER A 166 1.61 4.44 9.26
N PHE A 167 1.67 5.78 9.35
CA PHE A 167 1.31 6.52 10.57
C PHE A 167 -0.14 6.31 11.00
N ASN A 168 -1.04 6.08 10.04
CA ASN A 168 -2.48 5.99 10.26
C ASN A 168 -2.98 4.55 10.41
N TYR A 169 -2.15 3.55 10.10
CA TYR A 169 -2.60 2.16 10.18
C TYR A 169 -2.63 1.65 11.61
N PRO A 170 -3.76 1.07 12.08
CA PRO A 170 -3.87 0.45 13.40
C PRO A 170 -2.78 -0.60 13.66
N LEU A 171 -2.29 -1.26 12.60
CA LEU A 171 -1.16 -2.18 12.63
C LEU A 171 0.07 -1.59 13.33
N PHE A 172 0.34 -0.28 13.14
CA PHE A 172 1.55 0.38 13.67
C PHE A 172 1.30 1.28 14.87
N GLN A 173 0.09 1.30 15.42
CA GLN A 173 -0.29 2.19 16.52
C GLN A 173 0.66 2.16 17.72
N GLN A 174 1.33 1.01 17.98
CA GLN A 174 2.27 0.86 19.08
C GLN A 174 3.57 1.68 18.93
N TYR A 175 3.89 2.19 17.71
CA TYR A 175 5.17 2.86 17.42
C TYR A 175 5.11 4.38 17.53
N ASP A 176 3.91 4.96 17.58
CA ASP A 176 3.70 6.42 17.63
C ASP A 176 4.59 7.20 16.64
N TYR A 177 4.56 6.80 15.38
CA TYR A 177 5.39 7.44 14.34
C TYR A 177 5.17 8.95 14.22
N LEU A 178 3.98 9.47 14.60
CA LEU A 178 3.70 10.91 14.51
C LEU A 178 4.64 11.73 15.40
N SER A 179 5.03 11.18 16.55
CA SER A 179 5.95 11.87 17.49
C SER A 179 7.39 11.40 17.37
N THR A 180 7.64 10.19 16.86
CA THR A 180 8.97 9.57 16.88
C THR A 180 9.71 9.61 15.55
N ASP A 181 9.00 9.77 14.42
CA ASP A 181 9.60 9.72 13.09
C ASP A 181 10.14 11.08 12.64
N THR A 182 11.45 11.23 12.73
CA THR A 182 12.17 12.46 12.32
C THR A 182 12.20 12.68 10.81
N LEU A 183 11.92 11.66 10.00
CA LEU A 183 11.90 11.76 8.53
C LEU A 183 10.53 12.14 7.97
N ARG A 184 9.51 12.30 8.81
CA ARG A 184 8.12 12.55 8.38
C ARG A 184 8.00 13.74 7.41
N THR A 185 8.61 14.87 7.76
CA THR A 185 8.51 16.10 6.95
C THR A 185 9.33 16.01 5.66
N GLU A 186 10.49 15.33 5.69
CA GLU A 186 11.28 15.05 4.51
C GLU A 186 10.56 14.07 3.57
N ALA A 187 9.93 13.04 4.13
CA ALA A 187 9.10 12.11 3.36
C ALA A 187 7.95 12.83 2.66
N ALA A 188 7.26 13.74 3.36
CA ALA A 188 6.19 14.54 2.78
C ALA A 188 6.71 15.48 1.66
N TYR A 189 7.89 16.05 1.83
CA TYR A 189 8.54 16.85 0.79
C TYR A 189 8.82 16.02 -0.47
N LEU A 190 9.38 14.81 -0.33
CA LEU A 190 9.61 13.90 -1.45
C LEU A 190 8.29 13.44 -2.10
N ALA A 191 7.21 13.30 -1.33
CA ALA A 191 5.88 13.00 -1.87
C ALA A 191 5.38 14.15 -2.75
N VAL A 192 5.47 15.40 -2.28
CA VAL A 192 5.08 16.58 -3.07
C VAL A 192 5.92 16.70 -4.33
N LEU A 193 7.25 16.52 -4.26
CA LEU A 193 8.11 16.54 -5.44
C LEU A 193 7.72 15.45 -6.44
N SER A 194 7.50 14.23 -5.96
CA SER A 194 7.12 13.11 -6.84
C SER A 194 5.78 13.35 -7.52
N ALA A 195 4.79 13.87 -6.79
CA ALA A 195 3.47 14.21 -7.29
C ALA A 195 3.52 15.38 -8.29
N SER A 196 4.36 16.40 -8.04
CA SER A 196 4.48 17.56 -8.94
C SER A 196 4.98 17.20 -10.32
N HIS A 197 5.96 16.29 -10.42
CA HIS A 197 6.44 15.78 -11.69
C HIS A 197 5.40 15.05 -12.54
N GLN A 198 4.27 14.66 -11.92
CA GLN A 198 3.18 13.95 -12.57
C GLN A 198 1.93 14.83 -12.73
N LYS A 199 1.97 16.06 -12.22
CA LYS A 199 0.81 16.94 -12.09
C LYS A 199 -0.34 16.31 -11.29
N ASP A 200 0.02 15.44 -10.32
CA ASP A 200 -0.92 14.85 -9.38
C ASP A 200 -1.23 15.84 -8.26
N TYR A 201 -2.18 16.74 -8.52
CA TYR A 201 -2.58 17.76 -7.57
C TYR A 201 -3.18 17.17 -6.27
N ALA A 202 -3.84 16.02 -6.35
CA ALA A 202 -4.39 15.36 -5.17
C ALA A 202 -3.27 14.84 -4.25
N GLY A 203 -2.22 14.26 -4.84
CA GLY A 203 -1.02 13.84 -4.12
C GLY A 203 -0.28 15.01 -3.47
N ILE A 204 -0.21 16.16 -4.16
CA ILE A 204 0.38 17.39 -3.60
C ILE A 204 -0.43 17.86 -2.40
N GLU A 205 -1.74 18.07 -2.56
CA GLU A 205 -2.65 18.55 -1.52
C GLU A 205 -2.65 17.65 -0.28
N LYS A 206 -2.45 16.36 -0.47
CA LYS A 206 -2.40 15.38 0.62
C LYS A 206 -1.23 15.64 1.58
N TYR A 207 -0.07 16.10 1.07
CA TYR A 207 1.17 16.15 1.82
C TYR A 207 1.81 17.53 1.96
N GLU A 208 1.35 18.55 1.22
CA GLU A 208 1.96 19.89 1.22
C GLU A 208 2.05 20.51 2.62
N HIS A 209 1.02 20.32 3.45
CA HIS A 209 0.99 20.88 4.81
C HIS A 209 2.05 20.23 5.72
N ILE A 210 2.29 18.91 5.61
CA ILE A 210 3.32 18.22 6.39
C ILE A 210 4.71 18.61 5.88
N ALA A 211 4.86 18.72 4.57
CA ALA A 211 6.13 19.09 3.95
C ALA A 211 6.57 20.53 4.34
N LEU A 212 5.62 21.44 4.51
CA LEU A 212 5.86 22.82 4.95
C LEU A 212 6.31 22.94 6.42
N GLU A 213 6.17 21.90 7.23
CA GLU A 213 6.73 21.88 8.59
C GLU A 213 8.28 21.78 8.57
N ASN A 214 8.89 21.35 7.47
CA ASN A 214 10.34 21.22 7.33
C ASN A 214 10.99 22.59 7.07
N LYS A 215 11.57 23.19 8.09
CA LYS A 215 12.17 24.51 8.03
C LYS A 215 13.31 24.62 7.00
N ALA A 216 14.05 23.54 6.75
CA ALA A 216 15.16 23.54 5.82
C ALA A 216 14.72 23.65 4.35
N THR A 217 13.53 23.11 4.01
CA THR A 217 13.01 23.10 2.64
C THR A 217 11.80 24.02 2.44
N GLN A 218 11.30 24.66 3.50
CA GLN A 218 10.06 25.42 3.50
C GLN A 218 10.05 26.52 2.43
N ALA A 219 11.08 27.34 2.36
CA ALA A 219 11.16 28.43 1.38
C ALA A 219 11.12 27.91 -0.07
N THR A 220 11.92 26.88 -0.37
CA THR A 220 11.95 26.25 -1.69
C THR A 220 10.59 25.64 -2.03
N LEU A 221 9.94 24.99 -1.06
CA LEU A 221 8.64 24.38 -1.25
C LEU A 221 7.55 25.42 -1.50
N LEU A 222 7.55 26.55 -0.77
CA LEU A 222 6.58 27.64 -0.99
C LEU A 222 6.67 28.19 -2.42
N SER A 223 7.89 28.39 -2.95
CA SER A 223 8.09 28.80 -4.34
C SER A 223 7.55 27.76 -5.32
N LEU A 224 7.86 26.49 -5.09
CA LEU A 224 7.37 25.38 -5.92
C LEU A 224 5.82 25.30 -5.91
N LEU A 225 5.19 25.42 -4.73
CA LEU A 225 3.73 25.39 -4.62
C LEU A 225 3.08 26.60 -5.31
N TYR A 226 3.68 27.79 -5.23
CA TYR A 226 3.24 28.94 -6.00
C TYR A 226 3.20 28.65 -7.50
N ASP A 227 4.28 28.09 -8.05
CA ASP A 227 4.37 27.75 -9.47
C ASP A 227 3.33 26.70 -9.87
N ILE A 228 3.20 25.63 -9.07
CA ILE A 228 2.25 24.54 -9.28
C ILE A 228 0.80 25.05 -9.32
N TYR A 229 0.40 25.87 -8.32
CA TYR A 229 -0.97 26.37 -8.24
C TYR A 229 -1.25 27.48 -9.27
N THR A 230 -0.22 28.20 -9.70
CA THR A 230 -0.32 29.14 -10.84
C THR A 230 -0.57 28.36 -12.12
N GLU A 231 0.17 27.27 -12.39
CA GLU A 231 -0.07 26.39 -13.55
C GLU A 231 -1.44 25.72 -13.50
N LYS A 232 -1.89 25.29 -12.32
CA LYS A 232 -3.24 24.73 -12.10
C LYS A 232 -4.35 25.75 -12.35
N GLY A 233 -4.06 27.06 -12.30
CA GLY A 233 -5.04 28.14 -12.36
C GLY A 233 -5.73 28.43 -11.01
N ASP A 234 -5.22 27.87 -9.91
CA ASP A 234 -5.70 28.15 -8.56
C ASP A 234 -4.99 29.38 -8.00
N THR A 235 -5.41 30.55 -8.47
CA THR A 235 -4.82 31.85 -8.09
C THR A 235 -4.90 32.10 -6.58
N ALA A 236 -5.94 31.63 -5.92
CA ALA A 236 -6.12 31.85 -4.48
C ALA A 236 -5.03 31.13 -3.67
N LYS A 237 -4.78 29.85 -3.95
CA LYS A 237 -3.70 29.08 -3.31
C LYS A 237 -2.33 29.61 -3.71
N ALA A 238 -2.11 29.95 -4.97
CA ALA A 238 -0.85 30.51 -5.44
C ALA A 238 -0.49 31.80 -4.65
N VAL A 239 -1.42 32.75 -4.56
CA VAL A 239 -1.21 34.01 -3.80
C VAL A 239 -1.00 33.73 -2.30
N ALA A 240 -1.68 32.73 -1.73
CA ALA A 240 -1.48 32.35 -0.33
C ALA A 240 -0.06 31.88 -0.06
N TYR A 241 0.50 31.01 -0.92
CA TYR A 241 1.88 30.53 -0.77
C TYR A 241 2.92 31.63 -1.03
N LEU A 242 2.66 32.52 -1.99
CA LEU A 242 3.52 33.68 -2.24
C LEU A 242 3.61 34.58 -0.99
N LYS A 243 2.48 34.89 -0.36
CA LYS A 243 2.42 35.69 0.87
C LYS A 243 3.21 35.03 2.00
N GLN A 244 3.02 33.74 2.23
CA GLN A 244 3.78 32.99 3.24
C GLN A 244 5.30 33.07 2.99
N GLY A 245 5.73 32.99 1.73
CA GLY A 245 7.14 33.15 1.35
C GLY A 245 7.68 34.54 1.68
N PHE A 246 6.92 35.61 1.44
CA PHE A 246 7.32 36.98 1.79
C PHE A 246 7.40 37.18 3.31
N GLU A 247 6.42 36.69 4.07
CA GLU A 247 6.41 36.80 5.54
C GLU A 247 7.65 36.15 6.15
N MET A 248 8.09 34.99 5.64
CA MET A 248 9.33 34.35 6.08
C MET A 248 10.60 35.18 5.87
N HIS A 249 10.61 36.07 4.86
CA HIS A 249 11.78 36.93 4.56
C HIS A 249 11.71 38.31 5.25
N SER A 250 10.54 38.70 5.77
CA SER A 250 10.38 40.00 6.48
C SER A 250 10.86 39.96 7.92
N ASP A 251 11.10 38.75 8.48
CA ASP A 251 11.59 38.58 9.86
C ASP A 251 13.13 38.56 9.95
N TYR A 252 13.81 38.93 8.86
CA TYR A 252 15.26 39.15 8.77
C TYR A 252 15.57 40.62 8.43
#